data_f0e78cf34b5358be157dad38943c3acf
#
_entry.id   f0e78cf34b5358be157dad38943c3acf
#
_cell.length_a   1.000
_cell.length_b   1.000
_cell.length_c   1.000
_cell.angle_alpha   90.00
_cell.angle_beta   90.00
_cell.angle_gamma   90.00
#
_symmetry.space_group_name_H-M   'P 1'
#
loop_
_entity.id
_entity.type
_entity.pdbx_description
1 polymer ?
#
loop_
_entity_poly.entity_id
_entity_poly.type
_entity_poly.pdbx_seq_one_letter_code
_entity_poly.pdbx_strand_id
1 'polypeptide(L)'
;MRSLARTKRFSTGSEALALFIGLSNAASRRWGVCTPCRYNSSTSNSPDTFTVEGKSYPKDSWHNLPPNITSSISRRLHTAKDHPISITRSIIESRFPSPTYKYHNSFFPIVSTFQNFDSLGFPLDHPGRSKTDTYYINSSTVLRTHTSAHQADTFRANESKGFLISADVYRRDAIDRSHYPVFHQMEGARMWDRRTVPGGDIAAAVWADLERLPKHGMKVEDPNPPTHPKRNPLQEEHKIEEAEAIAAHLKRSLELVVVEIFTRAKQAALAADPEFKDEPLRVRWIEAYFPFTSPSWELEVFWQGDWLEVLGCGVVKQSLLKGADVPDQLGWAFGIGLERIAMLLFEIPDIRLFWSKDPRFLDQFKGVSDDLNKLRKFVPFSKYPACYKDVAFWLKSSSSAAGGGGKEMEFHENDIMEIVRDVAGDVVEDVRMTDSFTHPKTGRKSMCYRVNYRSLERTLTNEEANEVHERVRQALVEKLGVELR
;
A
#
# COMPACT_ATOMS: atom_id res chain seq x y z
N MET A 1 -19.88 6.32 -38.47
CA MET A 1 -20.73 5.93 -37.31
C MET A 1 -19.89 6.13 -36.07
N ARG A 2 -20.24 7.10 -35.22
CA ARG A 2 -19.44 7.54 -34.07
C ARG A 2 -19.72 6.61 -32.89
N SER A 3 -18.68 5.91 -32.39
CA SER A 3 -18.72 5.18 -31.13
C SER A 3 -18.12 6.06 -30.06
N LEU A 4 -18.93 6.42 -29.05
CA LEU A 4 -18.54 7.17 -27.87
C LEU A 4 -17.85 6.22 -26.88
N ALA A 5 -16.53 6.26 -26.83
CA ALA A 5 -15.78 5.68 -25.71
C ALA A 5 -15.91 6.61 -24.50
N ARG A 6 -16.67 6.21 -23.49
CA ARG A 6 -16.69 6.86 -22.17
C ARG A 6 -15.42 6.45 -21.40
N THR A 7 -14.48 7.33 -21.34
CA THR A 7 -13.32 7.26 -20.45
C THR A 7 -13.79 7.37 -18.99
N LYS A 8 -13.69 6.31 -18.21
CA LYS A 8 -13.80 6.36 -16.75
C LYS A 8 -12.48 6.88 -16.20
N ARG A 9 -12.51 8.05 -15.57
CA ARG A 9 -11.42 8.55 -14.74
C ARG A 9 -11.25 7.61 -13.55
N PHE A 10 -10.05 7.05 -13.39
CA PHE A 10 -9.61 6.46 -12.14
C PHE A 10 -9.36 7.61 -11.17
N SER A 11 -10.16 7.71 -10.11
CA SER A 11 -9.86 8.65 -9.03
C SER A 11 -8.69 8.07 -8.24
N THR A 12 -7.54 8.68 -8.39
CA THR A 12 -6.37 8.45 -7.53
C THR A 12 -6.71 8.91 -6.12
N GLY A 13 -6.42 8.11 -5.11
CA GLY A 13 -6.63 8.41 -3.69
C GLY A 13 -5.81 9.57 -3.12
N SER A 14 -5.53 10.58 -3.93
CA SER A 14 -4.76 11.78 -3.58
C SER A 14 -5.61 12.96 -3.08
N GLU A 15 -6.94 12.93 -3.19
CA GLU A 15 -7.76 14.09 -2.85
C GLU A 15 -8.10 14.25 -1.35
N ALA A 16 -7.69 13.35 -0.48
CA ALA A 16 -8.02 13.42 0.95
C ALA A 16 -7.05 14.23 1.83
N LEU A 17 -6.05 14.90 1.25
CA LEU A 17 -4.99 15.57 2.06
C LEU A 17 -4.98 17.11 2.03
N ALA A 18 -5.96 17.76 1.47
CA ALA A 18 -5.95 19.22 1.35
C ALA A 18 -7.11 19.90 2.06
N LEU A 19 -7.31 19.71 3.36
CA LEU A 19 -8.12 20.64 4.18
C LEU A 19 -7.92 20.32 5.67
N PHE A 20 -7.11 21.10 6.38
CA PHE A 20 -7.36 21.58 7.75
C PHE A 20 -6.11 22.25 8.32
N ILE A 21 -6.03 23.58 8.11
CA ILE A 21 -5.30 24.48 8.99
C ILE A 21 -6.35 25.27 9.75
N GLY A 22 -6.42 25.06 11.06
CA GLY A 22 -7.32 25.83 11.95
C GLY A 22 -6.85 25.75 13.39
N LEU A 23 -6.44 26.87 13.90
CA LEU A 23 -5.75 27.24 15.15
C LEU A 23 -6.41 26.81 16.46
N SER A 24 -5.60 26.33 17.34
CA SER A 24 -5.37 26.49 18.79
C SER A 24 -6.44 27.01 19.75
N ASN A 25 -6.47 26.50 20.95
CA ASN A 25 -6.05 27.21 22.17
C ASN A 25 -6.05 26.28 23.39
N ALA A 26 -5.05 26.49 24.24
CA ALA A 26 -4.81 25.78 25.48
C ALA A 26 -5.84 26.13 26.57
N ALA A 27 -6.23 25.13 27.35
CA ALA A 27 -6.69 25.36 28.72
C ALA A 27 -6.36 24.14 29.60
N SER A 28 -5.50 24.39 30.55
CA SER A 28 -5.11 23.53 31.67
C SER A 28 -6.30 23.16 32.56
N ARG A 29 -6.49 21.88 32.91
CA ARG A 29 -7.25 21.49 34.10
C ARG A 29 -6.62 20.33 34.86
N ARG A 30 -6.64 20.51 36.18
CA ARG A 30 -5.97 19.76 37.25
C ARG A 30 -6.48 18.34 37.42
N TRP A 31 -5.57 17.46 37.77
CA TRP A 31 -5.80 16.09 38.20
C TRP A 31 -6.44 16.03 39.60
N GLY A 32 -7.56 15.30 39.73
CA GLY A 32 -8.10 14.85 40.99
C GLY A 32 -7.77 13.37 41.18
N VAL A 33 -7.13 13.10 42.31
CA VAL A 33 -6.78 11.73 42.77
C VAL A 33 -8.06 11.09 43.35
N CYS A 34 -8.44 9.90 42.86
CA CYS A 34 -9.47 9.09 43.43
C CYS A 34 -8.91 7.74 43.92
N THR A 35 -9.21 7.41 45.17
CA THR A 35 -8.78 6.23 45.93
C THR A 35 -9.33 4.90 45.36
N PRO A 36 -8.61 3.76 45.45
CA PRO A 36 -9.01 2.52 44.81
C PRO A 36 -10.04 1.75 45.60
N CYS A 37 -11.21 1.45 45.00
CA CYS A 37 -12.11 0.40 45.47
C CYS A 37 -11.54 -0.98 45.08
N ARG A 38 -11.24 -1.81 46.07
CA ARG A 38 -10.91 -3.23 45.88
C ARG A 38 -12.19 -3.99 45.52
N TYR A 39 -12.21 -4.59 44.32
CA TYR A 39 -13.15 -5.65 44.00
C TYR A 39 -12.33 -6.93 43.72
N ASN A 40 -12.46 -7.90 44.65
CA ASN A 40 -11.94 -9.26 44.48
C ASN A 40 -12.98 -10.03 43.65
N SER A 41 -12.58 -10.41 42.42
CA SER A 41 -13.18 -11.59 41.77
C SER A 41 -12.06 -12.28 40.98
N SER A 42 -11.56 -13.36 41.57
CA SER A 42 -10.66 -14.31 40.95
C SER A 42 -11.41 -15.12 39.87
N THR A 43 -11.41 -14.64 38.67
CA THR A 43 -11.58 -15.50 37.49
C THR A 43 -10.25 -15.47 36.72
N SER A 44 -9.55 -16.59 36.67
CA SER A 44 -8.37 -16.81 35.87
C SER A 44 -8.76 -16.78 34.39
N ASN A 45 -8.96 -15.59 33.85
CA ASN A 45 -9.02 -15.40 32.41
C ASN A 45 -7.55 -15.30 31.92
N SER A 46 -7.02 -16.38 31.34
CA SER A 46 -5.89 -16.25 30.45
C SER A 46 -6.25 -15.19 29.42
N PRO A 47 -5.39 -14.18 29.17
CA PRO A 47 -5.72 -13.14 28.20
C PRO A 47 -6.02 -13.80 26.85
N ASP A 48 -7.12 -13.40 26.19
CA ASP A 48 -7.42 -13.85 24.84
C ASP A 48 -6.25 -13.48 23.94
N THR A 49 -5.63 -14.48 23.31
CA THR A 49 -4.37 -14.32 22.56
C THR A 49 -4.59 -14.61 21.09
N PHE A 50 -3.90 -13.84 20.25
CA PHE A 50 -3.71 -14.10 18.84
C PHE A 50 -2.37 -14.78 18.62
N THR A 51 -2.36 -15.96 18.00
CA THR A 51 -1.12 -16.71 17.74
C THR A 51 -0.92 -16.89 16.24
N VAL A 52 0.28 -16.57 15.76
CA VAL A 52 0.69 -16.74 14.37
C VAL A 52 2.17 -17.12 14.30
N GLU A 53 2.52 -18.12 13.50
CA GLU A 53 3.89 -18.68 13.35
C GLU A 53 4.61 -18.88 14.69
N GLY A 54 3.90 -19.41 15.69
CA GLY A 54 4.44 -19.72 17.02
C GLY A 54 4.63 -18.54 17.96
N LYS A 55 4.29 -17.31 17.53
CA LYS A 55 4.31 -16.10 18.37
C LYS A 55 2.92 -15.75 18.84
N SER A 56 2.76 -15.48 20.12
CA SER A 56 1.48 -15.13 20.75
C SER A 56 1.47 -13.66 21.18
N TYR A 57 0.36 -13.00 20.92
CA TYR A 57 0.12 -11.59 21.20
C TYR A 57 -1.19 -11.43 21.98
N PRO A 58 -1.23 -10.61 23.05
CA PRO A 58 -2.48 -10.34 23.76
C PRO A 58 -3.42 -9.54 22.87
N LYS A 59 -4.71 -9.91 22.88
CA LYS A 59 -5.76 -9.14 22.23
C LYS A 59 -6.34 -8.11 23.20
N ASP A 60 -6.88 -7.03 22.66
CA ASP A 60 -7.70 -6.04 23.35
C ASP A 60 -8.90 -5.60 22.50
N SER A 61 -9.60 -4.54 22.88
CA SER A 61 -10.74 -3.98 22.16
C SER A 61 -10.40 -3.41 20.76
N TRP A 62 -9.10 -3.31 20.43
CA TRP A 62 -8.64 -2.88 19.12
C TRP A 62 -8.55 -4.02 18.10
N HIS A 63 -8.58 -5.28 18.57
CA HIS A 63 -8.46 -6.43 17.68
C HIS A 63 -9.51 -6.42 16.57
N ASN A 64 -9.05 -6.46 15.29
CA ASN A 64 -9.92 -6.42 14.12
C ASN A 64 -9.43 -7.31 12.95
N LEU A 65 -8.59 -8.32 13.22
CA LEU A 65 -8.08 -9.22 12.19
C LEU A 65 -9.10 -10.32 11.86
N PRO A 66 -9.59 -10.41 10.60
CA PRO A 66 -10.40 -11.52 10.18
C PRO A 66 -9.55 -12.75 9.79
N PRO A 67 -10.14 -13.96 9.77
CA PRO A 67 -9.42 -15.21 9.48
C PRO A 67 -8.74 -15.25 8.10
N ASN A 68 -9.35 -14.67 7.07
CA ASN A 68 -8.80 -14.61 5.72
C ASN A 68 -7.48 -13.84 5.66
N ILE A 69 -7.37 -12.71 6.37
CA ILE A 69 -6.13 -11.93 6.49
C ILE A 69 -5.08 -12.74 7.25
N THR A 70 -5.47 -13.38 8.37
CA THR A 70 -4.55 -14.21 9.16
C THR A 70 -3.95 -15.34 8.31
N SER A 71 -4.76 -16.01 7.48
CA SER A 71 -4.30 -17.08 6.60
C SER A 71 -3.34 -16.64 5.47
N SER A 72 -3.29 -15.35 5.18
CA SER A 72 -2.40 -14.78 4.16
C SER A 72 -0.99 -14.53 4.66
N ILE A 73 -0.78 -14.38 5.98
CA ILE A 73 0.49 -13.96 6.61
C ILE A 73 1.68 -14.85 6.20
N SER A 74 1.49 -16.16 6.08
CA SER A 74 2.56 -17.12 5.77
C SER A 74 2.84 -17.30 4.28
N ARG A 75 2.06 -16.69 3.39
CA ARG A 75 2.20 -16.95 1.94
C ARG A 75 3.42 -16.31 1.31
N ARG A 76 3.85 -15.14 1.74
CA ARG A 76 5.09 -14.44 1.34
C ARG A 76 5.39 -14.56 -0.17
N LEU A 77 4.45 -14.15 -1.03
CA LEU A 77 4.52 -14.36 -2.48
C LEU A 77 5.75 -13.70 -3.13
N HIS A 78 6.27 -12.65 -2.51
CA HIS A 78 7.50 -11.97 -2.93
C HIS A 78 8.77 -12.84 -2.82
N THR A 79 8.71 -13.99 -2.11
CA THR A 79 9.80 -14.95 -2.01
C THR A 79 9.50 -16.29 -2.70
N ALA A 80 8.27 -16.47 -3.20
CA ALA A 80 7.87 -17.71 -3.85
C ALA A 80 8.51 -17.84 -5.24
N LYS A 81 9.26 -18.92 -5.47
CA LYS A 81 9.92 -19.17 -6.75
C LYS A 81 8.91 -19.17 -7.90
N ASP A 82 9.27 -18.53 -9.02
CA ASP A 82 8.47 -18.43 -10.23
C ASP A 82 7.13 -17.67 -10.07
N HIS A 83 6.88 -17.08 -8.90
CA HIS A 83 5.71 -16.24 -8.72
C HIS A 83 5.93 -14.85 -9.33
N PRO A 84 4.95 -14.25 -10.05
CA PRO A 84 5.12 -12.94 -10.70
C PRO A 84 5.62 -11.84 -9.77
N ILE A 85 5.18 -11.81 -8.51
CA ILE A 85 5.65 -10.84 -7.50
C ILE A 85 7.14 -11.05 -7.19
N SER A 86 7.58 -12.30 -7.03
CA SER A 86 8.99 -12.61 -6.78
C SER A 86 9.88 -12.28 -7.98
N ILE A 87 9.39 -12.54 -9.19
CA ILE A 87 10.09 -12.19 -10.43
C ILE A 87 10.24 -10.67 -10.53
N THR A 88 9.16 -9.91 -10.31
CA THR A 88 9.16 -8.43 -10.31
C THR A 88 10.14 -7.88 -9.28
N ARG A 89 10.13 -8.42 -8.05
CA ARG A 89 11.10 -8.09 -7.02
C ARG A 89 12.54 -8.27 -7.52
N SER A 90 12.85 -9.42 -8.09
CA SER A 90 14.21 -9.74 -8.57
C SER A 90 14.66 -8.83 -9.70
N ILE A 91 13.77 -8.42 -10.60
CA ILE A 91 14.05 -7.45 -11.66
C ILE A 91 14.46 -6.11 -11.06
N ILE A 92 13.72 -5.62 -10.05
CA ILE A 92 14.03 -4.35 -9.38
C ILE A 92 15.36 -4.46 -8.60
N GLU A 93 15.55 -5.54 -7.82
CA GLU A 93 16.79 -5.80 -7.07
C GLU A 93 18.03 -5.80 -7.97
N SER A 94 17.92 -6.25 -9.22
CA SER A 94 19.05 -6.26 -10.18
C SER A 94 19.63 -4.87 -10.47
N ARG A 95 18.86 -3.80 -10.21
CA ARG A 95 19.30 -2.40 -10.37
C ARG A 95 20.02 -1.84 -9.14
N PHE A 96 19.99 -2.56 -8.03
CA PHE A 96 20.58 -2.18 -6.73
C PHE A 96 21.54 -3.26 -6.23
N PRO A 97 22.72 -3.43 -6.87
CA PRO A 97 23.57 -4.60 -6.61
C PRO A 97 24.24 -4.58 -5.23
N SER A 98 24.45 -5.80 -4.70
CA SER A 98 25.37 -6.04 -3.58
C SER A 98 26.82 -5.73 -4.01
N PRO A 99 27.73 -5.29 -3.09
CA PRO A 99 27.51 -5.08 -1.65
C PRO A 99 26.94 -3.71 -1.27
N THR A 100 26.70 -2.82 -2.25
CA THR A 100 26.19 -1.47 -1.96
C THR A 100 24.84 -1.52 -1.29
N TYR A 101 23.97 -2.44 -1.74
CA TYR A 101 22.64 -2.62 -1.17
C TYR A 101 22.49 -3.98 -0.54
N LYS A 102 21.93 -4.01 0.68
CA LYS A 102 21.50 -5.22 1.39
C LYS A 102 20.02 -5.46 1.17
N TYR A 103 19.63 -6.74 0.93
CA TYR A 103 18.22 -7.10 0.71
C TYR A 103 17.62 -7.71 1.97
N HIS A 104 16.46 -7.20 2.38
CA HIS A 104 15.69 -7.66 3.52
C HIS A 104 14.32 -8.16 3.03
N ASN A 105 14.20 -9.48 2.81
CA ASN A 105 13.02 -10.12 2.23
C ASN A 105 12.28 -11.01 3.22
N SER A 106 12.65 -10.98 4.52
CA SER A 106 12.14 -11.92 5.53
C SER A 106 11.63 -11.26 6.81
N PHE A 107 11.45 -9.95 6.84
CA PHE A 107 10.91 -9.26 8.00
C PHE A 107 9.51 -9.74 8.36
N PHE A 108 9.31 -10.00 9.66
CA PHE A 108 8.03 -10.45 10.16
C PHE A 108 6.97 -9.34 10.06
N PRO A 109 5.71 -9.64 9.67
CA PRO A 109 4.73 -8.62 9.33
C PRO A 109 4.09 -7.91 10.52
N ILE A 110 4.22 -8.44 11.73
CA ILE A 110 3.69 -7.84 12.95
C ILE A 110 4.70 -6.87 13.52
N VAL A 111 4.28 -5.63 13.68
CA VAL A 111 5.09 -4.50 14.15
C VAL A 111 4.36 -3.71 15.22
N SER A 112 5.08 -2.90 15.98
CA SER A 112 4.48 -1.94 16.89
C SER A 112 3.86 -0.76 16.15
N THR A 113 2.88 -0.09 16.77
CA THR A 113 2.36 1.19 16.28
C THR A 113 3.45 2.24 16.20
N PHE A 114 4.45 2.19 17.09
CA PHE A 114 5.62 3.06 17.01
C PHE A 114 6.39 2.85 15.69
N GLN A 115 6.72 1.61 15.34
CA GLN A 115 7.42 1.29 14.10
C GLN A 115 6.61 1.68 12.87
N ASN A 116 5.29 1.41 12.89
CA ASN A 116 4.44 1.62 11.73
C ASN A 116 4.07 3.10 11.50
N PHE A 117 4.07 3.92 12.55
CA PHE A 117 3.56 5.29 12.48
C PHE A 117 4.49 6.33 13.13
N ASP A 118 4.80 6.19 14.43
CA ASP A 118 5.43 7.25 15.21
C ASP A 118 6.87 7.51 14.75
N SER A 119 7.65 6.46 14.49
CA SER A 119 9.03 6.56 14.01
C SER A 119 9.14 7.23 12.63
N LEU A 120 8.04 7.28 11.89
CA LEU A 120 7.95 7.87 10.54
C LEU A 120 7.30 9.26 10.55
N GLY A 121 6.93 9.76 11.73
CA GLY A 121 6.34 11.09 11.87
C GLY A 121 4.88 11.18 11.42
N PHE A 122 4.12 10.07 11.39
CA PHE A 122 2.69 10.15 11.14
C PHE A 122 1.98 10.87 12.29
N PRO A 123 1.16 11.89 12.02
CA PRO A 123 0.33 12.56 13.04
C PRO A 123 -0.59 11.57 13.78
N LEU A 124 -0.96 11.88 15.02
CA LEU A 124 -1.84 11.01 15.82
C LEU A 124 -3.25 10.87 15.24
N ASP A 125 -3.71 11.89 14.53
CA ASP A 125 -5.01 11.96 13.84
C ASP A 125 -4.97 11.50 12.38
N HIS A 126 -3.84 10.97 11.92
CA HIS A 126 -3.70 10.50 10.54
C HIS A 126 -4.70 9.36 10.25
N PRO A 127 -5.49 9.43 9.13
CA PRO A 127 -6.49 8.41 8.79
C PRO A 127 -5.96 6.98 8.79
N GLY A 128 -4.74 6.77 8.28
CA GLY A 128 -4.08 5.46 8.28
C GLY A 128 -3.87 4.81 9.66
N ARG A 129 -4.06 5.56 10.77
CA ARG A 129 -4.06 5.00 12.13
C ARG A 129 -5.44 4.48 12.55
N SER A 130 -6.47 4.75 11.75
CA SER A 130 -7.82 4.29 12.05
C SER A 130 -7.94 2.76 11.97
N LYS A 131 -8.83 2.19 12.79
CA LYS A 131 -9.25 0.78 12.65
C LYS A 131 -9.96 0.51 11.33
N THR A 132 -10.43 1.55 10.63
CA THR A 132 -11.04 1.45 9.31
C THR A 132 -10.03 1.16 8.21
N ASP A 133 -8.74 1.48 8.43
CA ASP A 133 -7.68 1.39 7.43
C ASP A 133 -6.60 0.37 7.79
N THR A 134 -6.40 0.11 9.10
CA THR A 134 -5.31 -0.73 9.62
C THR A 134 -5.85 -1.94 10.38
N TYR A 135 -5.16 -3.08 10.19
CA TYR A 135 -5.41 -4.32 10.94
C TYR A 135 -4.62 -4.33 12.24
N TYR A 136 -5.34 -4.23 13.35
CA TYR A 136 -4.80 -4.22 14.71
C TYR A 136 -4.91 -5.60 15.38
N ILE A 137 -3.82 -6.03 16.01
CA ILE A 137 -3.84 -7.16 16.96
C ILE A 137 -4.29 -6.66 18.34
N ASN A 138 -3.73 -5.52 18.74
CA ASN A 138 -4.12 -4.74 19.91
C ASN A 138 -3.77 -3.27 19.69
N SER A 139 -4.05 -2.40 20.65
CA SER A 139 -3.84 -0.95 20.56
C SER A 139 -2.39 -0.51 20.29
N SER A 140 -1.40 -1.39 20.53
CA SER A 140 0.03 -1.11 20.33
C SER A 140 0.69 -1.95 19.23
N THR A 141 -0.05 -2.89 18.61
CA THR A 141 0.51 -3.87 17.69
C THR A 141 -0.39 -4.05 16.47
N VAL A 142 0.21 -3.97 15.27
CA VAL A 142 -0.50 -3.99 13.98
C VAL A 142 0.17 -4.95 13.00
N LEU A 143 -0.56 -5.35 11.97
CA LEU A 143 0.06 -5.80 10.72
C LEU A 143 0.57 -4.55 10.00
N ARG A 144 1.85 -4.57 9.54
CA ARG A 144 2.46 -3.40 8.87
C ARG A 144 1.63 -2.96 7.67
N THR A 145 1.40 -1.66 7.58
CA THR A 145 0.65 -1.06 6.47
C THR A 145 1.55 -0.64 5.29
N HIS A 146 2.85 -0.63 5.51
CA HIS A 146 3.90 -0.34 4.53
C HIS A 146 5.25 -0.90 5.00
N THR A 147 6.18 -1.08 4.07
CA THR A 147 7.53 -1.59 4.36
C THR A 147 8.36 -0.64 5.20
N SER A 148 8.07 0.67 5.15
CA SER A 148 8.77 1.71 5.93
C SER A 148 8.64 1.55 7.45
N ALA A 149 7.74 0.68 7.93
CA ALA A 149 7.71 0.27 9.34
C ALA A 149 9.05 -0.32 9.84
N HIS A 150 9.90 -0.79 8.94
CA HIS A 150 11.23 -1.33 9.25
C HIS A 150 12.38 -0.36 8.98
N GLN A 151 12.08 0.83 8.44
CA GLN A 151 13.07 1.78 7.95
C GLN A 151 14.01 2.29 9.06
N ALA A 152 13.44 2.75 10.18
CA ALA A 152 14.23 3.28 11.30
C ALA A 152 15.19 2.23 11.89
N ASP A 153 14.72 0.98 12.04
CA ASP A 153 15.54 -0.11 12.55
C ASP A 153 16.66 -0.49 11.56
N THR A 154 16.37 -0.45 10.25
CA THR A 154 17.35 -0.75 9.21
C THR A 154 18.41 0.36 9.11
N PHE A 155 18.02 1.63 9.21
CA PHE A 155 18.99 2.75 9.30
C PHE A 155 19.88 2.62 10.53
N ARG A 156 19.31 2.31 11.70
CA ARG A 156 20.05 2.13 12.95
C ARG A 156 21.06 0.98 12.86
N ALA A 157 20.68 -0.12 12.22
CA ALA A 157 21.56 -1.26 12.01
C ALA A 157 22.77 -0.91 11.11
N ASN A 158 22.60 0.03 10.18
CA ASN A 158 23.64 0.60 9.31
C ASN A 158 24.58 -0.46 8.68
N GLU A 159 23.99 -1.55 8.17
CA GLU A 159 24.76 -2.71 7.70
C GLU A 159 25.34 -2.54 6.27
N SER A 160 24.88 -1.54 5.54
CA SER A 160 25.29 -1.25 4.15
C SER A 160 24.98 0.20 3.79
N LYS A 161 25.56 0.68 2.68
CA LYS A 161 25.32 2.05 2.19
C LYS A 161 23.89 2.29 1.68
N GLY A 162 23.17 1.24 1.37
CA GLY A 162 21.78 1.24 0.98
C GLY A 162 21.13 -0.11 1.24
N PHE A 163 19.81 -0.14 1.21
CA PHE A 163 19.07 -1.38 1.42
C PHE A 163 17.82 -1.45 0.54
N LEU A 164 17.30 -2.65 0.36
CA LEU A 164 15.95 -2.91 -0.14
C LEU A 164 15.20 -3.75 0.88
N ILE A 165 13.95 -3.39 1.15
CA ILE A 165 13.03 -4.15 1.99
C ILE A 165 11.85 -4.56 1.12
N SER A 166 11.67 -5.86 0.89
CA SER A 166 10.51 -6.39 0.16
C SER A 166 9.65 -7.22 1.08
N ALA A 167 8.38 -6.88 1.17
CA ALA A 167 7.49 -7.56 2.12
C ALA A 167 6.01 -7.39 1.76
N ASP A 168 5.21 -8.31 2.29
CA ASP A 168 3.76 -8.22 2.35
C ASP A 168 3.32 -7.07 3.28
N VAL A 169 2.31 -6.32 2.87
CA VAL A 169 1.70 -5.22 3.63
C VAL A 169 0.19 -5.39 3.68
N TYR A 170 -0.45 -4.79 4.69
CA TYR A 170 -1.83 -5.10 5.05
C TYR A 170 -2.63 -3.82 5.27
N ARG A 171 -3.67 -3.61 4.46
CA ARG A 171 -4.56 -2.46 4.57
C ARG A 171 -6.01 -2.89 4.39
N ARG A 172 -6.91 -2.27 5.13
CA ARG A 172 -8.34 -2.35 4.82
C ARG A 172 -8.58 -1.39 3.66
N ASP A 173 -9.05 -1.91 2.56
CA ASP A 173 -9.11 -1.18 1.29
C ASP A 173 -10.36 -1.55 0.50
N ALA A 174 -10.63 -0.83 -0.58
CA ALA A 174 -11.68 -1.11 -1.54
C ALA A 174 -11.59 -2.54 -2.10
N ILE A 175 -12.68 -3.00 -2.71
CA ILE A 175 -12.71 -4.26 -3.45
C ILE A 175 -12.90 -3.92 -4.93
N ASP A 176 -11.83 -4.09 -5.69
CA ASP A 176 -11.83 -3.99 -7.14
C ASP A 176 -10.69 -4.84 -7.74
N ARG A 177 -10.48 -4.73 -9.05
CA ARG A 177 -9.45 -5.51 -9.74
C ARG A 177 -8.01 -5.08 -9.45
N SER A 178 -7.81 -3.93 -8.83
CA SER A 178 -6.50 -3.32 -8.55
C SER A 178 -6.17 -3.21 -7.06
N HIS A 179 -7.15 -3.44 -6.16
CA HIS A 179 -6.98 -3.37 -4.72
C HIS A 179 -7.23 -4.73 -4.06
N TYR A 180 -6.33 -5.10 -3.17
CA TYR A 180 -6.43 -6.30 -2.34
C TYR A 180 -5.87 -6.00 -0.94
N PRO A 181 -6.47 -6.53 0.12
CA PRO A 181 -6.09 -6.14 1.49
C PRO A 181 -4.68 -6.56 1.91
N VAL A 182 -4.10 -7.49 1.17
CA VAL A 182 -2.71 -7.93 1.35
C VAL A 182 -2.01 -7.82 0.01
N PHE A 183 -0.99 -7.00 -0.05
CA PHE A 183 -0.17 -6.81 -1.25
C PHE A 183 1.30 -6.66 -0.87
N HIS A 184 2.18 -6.50 -1.85
CA HIS A 184 3.61 -6.47 -1.59
C HIS A 184 4.20 -5.12 -1.99
N GLN A 185 5.04 -4.59 -1.13
CA GLN A 185 5.82 -3.40 -1.41
C GLN A 185 7.30 -3.72 -1.40
N MET A 186 8.04 -3.00 -2.22
CA MET A 186 9.48 -2.83 -2.07
C MET A 186 9.77 -1.39 -1.70
N GLU A 187 10.58 -1.22 -0.68
CA GLU A 187 11.19 0.04 -0.31
C GLU A 187 12.68 -0.05 -0.53
N GLY A 188 13.31 1.04 -0.95
CA GLY A 188 14.75 1.13 -1.05
C GLY A 188 15.26 2.47 -0.53
N ALA A 189 16.47 2.46 0.02
CA ALA A 189 17.16 3.66 0.47
C ALA A 189 18.64 3.61 0.11
N ARG A 190 19.25 4.78 -0.09
CA ARG A 190 20.68 4.98 -0.27
C ARG A 190 21.14 6.14 0.59
N MET A 191 22.19 5.90 1.37
CA MET A 191 22.70 6.85 2.35
C MET A 191 24.18 7.19 2.09
N TRP A 192 24.55 8.42 2.42
CA TRP A 192 25.93 8.91 2.50
C TRP A 192 26.17 9.47 3.89
N ASP A 193 27.26 9.08 4.51
CA ASP A 193 27.63 9.48 5.89
C ASP A 193 28.74 10.53 5.83
N ARG A 194 28.50 11.72 6.40
CA ARG A 194 29.44 12.85 6.42
C ARG A 194 30.79 12.46 7.02
N ARG A 195 30.82 11.50 7.94
CA ARG A 195 32.03 11.06 8.64
C ARG A 195 32.91 10.20 7.72
N THR A 196 32.35 9.58 6.69
CA THR A 196 33.05 8.63 5.83
C THR A 196 33.33 9.17 4.43
N VAL A 197 32.61 10.22 4.00
CA VAL A 197 32.89 10.87 2.70
C VAL A 197 34.09 11.82 2.81
N PRO A 198 34.94 11.93 1.78
CA PRO A 198 36.09 12.81 1.78
C PRO A 198 35.70 14.27 2.09
N GLY A 199 36.36 14.86 3.07
CA GLY A 199 36.09 16.25 3.49
C GLY A 199 34.70 16.51 4.05
N GLY A 200 33.87 15.47 4.29
CA GLY A 200 32.47 15.62 4.71
C GLY A 200 31.54 16.18 3.61
N ASP A 201 32.03 16.28 2.37
CA ASP A 201 31.28 16.84 1.22
C ASP A 201 30.39 15.77 0.60
N ILE A 202 29.15 15.71 1.10
CA ILE A 202 28.13 14.78 0.61
C ILE A 202 27.76 15.10 -0.84
N ALA A 203 27.63 16.37 -1.23
CA ALA A 203 27.24 16.74 -2.58
C ALA A 203 28.24 16.20 -3.59
N ALA A 204 29.55 16.43 -3.39
CA ALA A 204 30.60 15.91 -4.26
C ALA A 204 30.58 14.37 -4.32
N ALA A 205 30.39 13.68 -3.20
CA ALA A 205 30.32 12.22 -3.16
C ALA A 205 29.12 11.66 -3.92
N VAL A 206 27.94 12.31 -3.81
CA VAL A 206 26.73 11.91 -4.51
C VAL A 206 26.85 12.15 -6.03
N TRP A 207 27.40 13.28 -6.46
CA TRP A 207 27.64 13.56 -7.89
C TRP A 207 28.61 12.54 -8.48
N ALA A 208 29.68 12.18 -7.75
CA ALA A 208 30.61 11.15 -8.20
C ALA A 208 29.96 9.75 -8.32
N ASP A 209 29.00 9.41 -7.44
CA ASP A 209 28.22 8.18 -7.55
C ASP A 209 27.25 8.24 -8.73
N LEU A 210 26.61 9.39 -8.99
CA LEU A 210 25.71 9.60 -10.13
C LEU A 210 26.40 9.41 -11.47
N GLU A 211 27.63 9.90 -11.62
CA GLU A 211 28.41 9.76 -12.86
C GLU A 211 28.71 8.30 -13.21
N ARG A 212 28.72 7.40 -12.22
CA ARG A 212 28.91 5.95 -12.42
C ARG A 212 27.63 5.24 -12.86
N LEU A 213 26.47 5.86 -12.67
CA LEU A 213 25.22 5.27 -13.11
C LEU A 213 25.08 5.35 -14.64
N PRO A 214 24.53 4.31 -15.28
CA PRO A 214 24.27 4.33 -16.71
C PRO A 214 23.40 5.52 -17.12
N LYS A 215 23.65 6.02 -18.33
CA LYS A 215 22.75 6.97 -19.00
C LYS A 215 21.68 6.18 -19.76
N HIS A 216 20.49 6.77 -19.93
CA HIS A 216 19.39 6.19 -20.71
C HIS A 216 18.84 7.22 -21.71
N GLY A 217 18.17 6.73 -22.75
CA GLY A 217 17.56 7.58 -23.79
C GLY A 217 16.06 7.82 -23.61
N MET A 218 15.51 7.49 -22.43
CA MET A 218 14.09 7.69 -22.12
C MET A 218 13.75 9.19 -22.07
N LYS A 219 12.56 9.56 -22.58
CA LYS A 219 12.04 10.92 -22.46
C LYS A 219 11.49 11.16 -21.07
N VAL A 220 12.12 12.05 -20.31
CA VAL A 220 11.73 12.44 -18.96
C VAL A 220 11.14 13.85 -18.96
N GLU A 221 9.95 14.01 -18.39
CA GLU A 221 9.32 15.30 -18.15
C GLU A 221 9.51 15.66 -16.66
N ASP A 222 10.35 16.66 -16.38
CA ASP A 222 10.67 17.14 -15.03
C ASP A 222 10.68 18.68 -15.01
N PRO A 223 9.49 19.32 -15.04
CA PRO A 223 9.38 20.76 -15.22
C PRO A 223 9.66 21.56 -13.94
N ASN A 224 9.66 20.91 -12.77
CA ASN A 224 9.78 21.58 -11.50
C ASN A 224 11.21 21.60 -10.98
N PRO A 225 11.63 22.65 -10.27
CA PRO A 225 12.92 22.66 -9.59
C PRO A 225 12.96 21.58 -8.49
N PRO A 226 14.18 21.12 -8.08
CA PRO A 226 14.31 20.10 -7.04
C PRO A 226 13.65 20.47 -5.72
N THR A 227 13.59 21.76 -5.39
CA THR A 227 12.95 22.25 -4.17
C THR A 227 12.05 23.44 -4.46
N HIS A 228 10.99 23.59 -3.66
CA HIS A 228 10.09 24.74 -3.73
C HIS A 228 9.59 25.10 -2.30
N PRO A 229 9.71 26.36 -1.85
CA PRO A 229 9.47 26.75 -0.44
C PRO A 229 8.13 26.32 0.15
N LYS A 230 7.07 26.22 -0.67
CA LYS A 230 5.72 25.87 -0.21
C LYS A 230 5.28 24.45 -0.58
N ARG A 231 5.61 23.98 -1.81
CA ARG A 231 5.09 22.71 -2.33
C ARG A 231 6.02 21.54 -2.06
N ASN A 232 7.34 21.79 -2.10
CA ASN A 232 8.35 20.75 -1.96
C ASN A 232 9.60 21.30 -1.22
N PRO A 233 9.48 21.61 0.09
CA PRO A 233 10.46 22.41 0.81
C PRO A 233 11.76 21.65 1.06
N LEU A 234 12.87 22.42 1.00
CA LEU A 234 14.15 22.01 1.57
C LEU A 234 14.02 21.91 3.09
N GLN A 235 14.65 20.90 3.69
CA GLN A 235 14.72 20.77 5.14
C GLN A 235 15.76 21.77 5.69
N GLU A 236 15.49 22.34 6.88
CA GLU A 236 16.38 23.35 7.51
C GLU A 236 17.81 22.88 7.71
N GLU A 237 18.01 21.57 7.92
CA GLU A 237 19.30 20.95 8.21
C GLU A 237 20.08 20.57 6.94
N HIS A 238 19.49 20.70 5.78
CA HIS A 238 20.07 20.31 4.50
C HIS A 238 20.59 21.51 3.72
N LYS A 239 21.74 21.39 3.13
CA LYS A 239 22.23 22.35 2.13
C LYS A 239 21.53 22.07 0.79
N ILE A 240 21.29 23.14 0.03
CA ILE A 240 20.59 23.01 -1.26
C ILE A 240 21.39 22.11 -2.23
N GLU A 241 22.71 22.26 -2.24
CA GLU A 241 23.59 21.50 -3.13
C GLU A 241 23.56 20.00 -2.80
N GLU A 242 23.41 19.64 -1.52
CA GLU A 242 23.27 18.25 -1.08
C GLU A 242 21.92 17.67 -1.50
N ALA A 243 20.84 18.43 -1.28
CA ALA A 243 19.49 18.00 -1.67
C ALA A 243 19.35 17.85 -3.18
N GLU A 244 19.96 18.74 -3.98
CA GLU A 244 19.99 18.66 -5.45
C GLU A 244 20.76 17.44 -5.93
N ALA A 245 21.95 17.18 -5.38
CA ALA A 245 22.75 16.01 -5.72
C ALA A 245 21.99 14.70 -5.39
N ILE A 246 21.41 14.61 -4.19
CA ILE A 246 20.62 13.45 -3.73
C ILE A 246 19.38 13.24 -4.63
N ALA A 247 18.66 14.33 -4.96
CA ALA A 247 17.51 14.27 -5.87
C ALA A 247 17.90 13.76 -7.27
N ALA A 248 19.00 14.27 -7.81
CA ALA A 248 19.50 13.84 -9.14
C ALA A 248 19.88 12.36 -9.15
N HIS A 249 20.59 11.89 -8.11
CA HIS A 249 20.95 10.48 -7.98
C HIS A 249 19.72 9.57 -7.80
N LEU A 250 18.77 9.98 -6.95
CA LEU A 250 17.49 9.29 -6.74
C LEU A 250 16.75 9.12 -8.07
N LYS A 251 16.49 10.25 -8.77
CA LYS A 251 15.75 10.25 -10.02
C LYS A 251 16.40 9.35 -11.05
N ARG A 252 17.71 9.45 -11.28
CA ARG A 252 18.44 8.58 -12.22
C ARG A 252 18.34 7.11 -11.82
N SER A 253 18.49 6.78 -10.54
CA SER A 253 18.39 5.40 -10.06
C SER A 253 17.02 4.79 -10.35
N LEU A 254 15.95 5.54 -10.13
CA LEU A 254 14.58 5.08 -10.35
C LEU A 254 14.17 5.07 -11.83
N GLU A 255 14.67 6.02 -12.62
CA GLU A 255 14.53 6.00 -14.08
C GLU A 255 15.13 4.72 -14.67
N LEU A 256 16.29 4.27 -14.16
CA LEU A 256 16.90 3.01 -14.59
C LEU A 256 16.09 1.78 -14.18
N VAL A 257 15.38 1.80 -13.04
CA VAL A 257 14.41 0.75 -12.66
C VAL A 257 13.27 0.69 -13.67
N VAL A 258 12.70 1.85 -14.03
CA VAL A 258 11.63 1.93 -15.03
C VAL A 258 12.10 1.43 -16.39
N VAL A 259 13.28 1.83 -16.85
CA VAL A 259 13.88 1.35 -18.11
C VAL A 259 13.99 -0.18 -18.10
N GLU A 260 14.48 -0.79 -17.01
CA GLU A 260 14.61 -2.25 -16.91
C GLU A 260 13.26 -2.95 -17.01
N ILE A 261 12.26 -2.50 -16.21
CA ILE A 261 10.92 -3.07 -16.19
C ILE A 261 10.28 -3.03 -17.57
N PHE A 262 10.28 -1.84 -18.22
CA PHE A 262 9.60 -1.68 -19.51
C PHE A 262 10.37 -2.32 -20.68
N THR A 263 11.69 -2.43 -20.59
CA THR A 263 12.48 -3.23 -21.55
C THR A 263 12.06 -4.71 -21.49
N ARG A 264 11.91 -5.27 -20.29
CA ARG A 264 11.43 -6.64 -20.09
C ARG A 264 9.99 -6.83 -20.57
N ALA A 265 9.10 -5.89 -20.22
CA ALA A 265 7.71 -5.92 -20.68
C ALA A 265 7.61 -5.91 -22.22
N LYS A 266 8.42 -5.06 -22.88
CA LYS A 266 8.51 -5.01 -24.34
C LYS A 266 9.02 -6.33 -24.93
N GLN A 267 10.07 -6.91 -24.36
CA GLN A 267 10.60 -8.21 -24.81
C GLN A 267 9.52 -9.30 -24.73
N ALA A 268 8.76 -9.35 -23.62
CA ALA A 268 7.66 -10.28 -23.46
C ALA A 268 6.52 -10.02 -24.46
N ALA A 269 6.23 -8.75 -24.77
CA ALA A 269 5.23 -8.36 -25.74
C ALA A 269 5.60 -8.80 -27.16
N LEU A 270 6.84 -8.54 -27.59
CA LEU A 270 7.36 -8.95 -28.90
C LEU A 270 7.44 -10.47 -29.06
N ALA A 271 7.72 -11.21 -27.97
CA ALA A 271 7.71 -12.66 -27.97
C ALA A 271 6.30 -13.24 -28.16
N ALA A 272 5.26 -12.54 -27.66
CA ALA A 272 3.86 -12.94 -27.78
C ALA A 272 3.24 -12.50 -29.11
N ASP A 273 3.64 -11.34 -29.65
CA ASP A 273 3.12 -10.74 -30.88
C ASP A 273 4.28 -10.05 -31.63
N PRO A 274 4.83 -10.65 -32.70
CA PRO A 274 5.89 -10.05 -33.51
C PRO A 274 5.50 -8.72 -34.19
N GLU A 275 4.22 -8.45 -34.36
CA GLU A 275 3.69 -7.20 -34.95
C GLU A 275 3.47 -6.10 -33.87
N PHE A 276 3.85 -6.37 -32.60
CA PHE A 276 3.72 -5.41 -31.50
C PHE A 276 4.40 -4.09 -31.83
N LYS A 277 3.64 -3.01 -31.83
CA LYS A 277 4.17 -1.66 -32.06
C LYS A 277 4.66 -1.07 -30.76
N ASP A 278 5.97 -0.80 -30.73
CA ASP A 278 6.61 -0.17 -29.60
C ASP A 278 6.37 1.35 -29.62
N GLU A 279 5.85 1.86 -28.51
CA GLU A 279 5.80 3.31 -28.26
C GLU A 279 6.98 3.73 -27.38
N PRO A 280 7.60 4.90 -27.66
CA PRO A 280 8.69 5.41 -26.82
C PRO A 280 8.23 5.55 -25.37
N LEU A 281 9.02 5.02 -24.44
CA LEU A 281 8.78 5.13 -23.02
C LEU A 281 8.88 6.61 -22.60
N ARG A 282 7.82 7.11 -21.97
CA ARG A 282 7.70 8.46 -21.44
C ARG A 282 7.43 8.41 -19.96
N VAL A 283 8.16 9.19 -19.19
CA VAL A 283 7.94 9.34 -17.75
C VAL A 283 7.86 10.81 -17.37
N ARG A 284 7.20 11.09 -16.26
CA ARG A 284 7.20 12.43 -15.64
C ARG A 284 7.39 12.34 -14.14
N TRP A 285 8.04 13.38 -13.61
CA TRP A 285 8.19 13.60 -12.19
C TRP A 285 7.13 14.59 -11.71
N ILE A 286 6.42 14.23 -10.65
CA ILE A 286 5.39 15.07 -10.00
C ILE A 286 5.81 15.34 -8.57
N GLU A 287 5.68 16.59 -8.11
CA GLU A 287 5.88 16.93 -6.70
C GLU A 287 4.83 16.24 -5.85
N ALA A 288 5.26 15.60 -4.76
CA ALA A 288 4.41 14.85 -3.84
C ALA A 288 4.72 15.20 -2.38
N TYR A 289 3.90 14.71 -1.47
CA TYR A 289 4.11 14.87 -0.05
C TYR A 289 4.06 13.51 0.66
N PHE A 290 5.12 13.19 1.40
CA PHE A 290 5.17 12.04 2.30
C PHE A 290 5.64 12.47 3.70
N PRO A 291 5.10 11.88 4.79
CA PRO A 291 5.48 12.26 6.15
C PRO A 291 6.97 12.12 6.45
N PHE A 292 7.66 11.19 5.77
CA PHE A 292 9.02 10.75 6.05
C PHE A 292 10.08 11.22 5.05
N THR A 293 9.70 12.00 4.02
CA THR A 293 10.66 12.60 3.05
C THR A 293 10.34 14.07 2.78
N SER A 294 11.35 14.84 2.40
CA SER A 294 11.24 16.21 1.85
C SER A 294 12.60 16.65 1.27
N PRO A 295 12.69 17.11 0.01
CA PRO A 295 11.62 17.13 -0.99
C PRO A 295 11.19 15.73 -1.41
N SER A 296 9.99 15.62 -2.02
CA SER A 296 9.38 14.34 -2.39
C SER A 296 8.75 14.38 -3.78
N TRP A 297 8.71 13.23 -4.43
CA TRP A 297 8.15 13.09 -5.79
C TRP A 297 7.44 11.76 -5.96
N GLU A 298 6.56 11.74 -6.95
CA GLU A 298 6.03 10.55 -7.58
C GLU A 298 6.58 10.44 -9.00
N LEU A 299 6.86 9.22 -9.46
CA LEU A 299 7.20 8.91 -10.83
C LEU A 299 6.00 8.28 -11.52
N GLU A 300 5.55 8.91 -12.59
CA GLU A 300 4.50 8.38 -13.44
C GLU A 300 5.05 7.96 -14.80
N VAL A 301 4.48 6.90 -15.34
CA VAL A 301 4.79 6.35 -16.67
C VAL A 301 3.57 6.47 -17.55
N PHE A 302 3.74 6.95 -18.79
CA PHE A 302 2.68 6.95 -19.79
C PHE A 302 2.50 5.55 -20.36
N TRP A 303 1.35 4.95 -20.07
CA TRP A 303 1.04 3.57 -20.46
C TRP A 303 -0.41 3.44 -20.93
N GLN A 304 -0.64 2.79 -22.08
CA GLN A 304 -1.95 2.55 -22.66
C GLN A 304 -2.86 3.80 -22.76
N GLY A 305 -2.23 4.96 -23.05
CA GLY A 305 -2.97 6.21 -23.27
C GLY A 305 -3.21 7.06 -22.03
N ASP A 306 -2.72 6.66 -20.85
CA ASP A 306 -2.85 7.43 -19.60
C ASP A 306 -1.57 7.41 -18.77
N TRP A 307 -1.48 8.33 -17.79
CA TRP A 307 -0.39 8.39 -16.84
C TRP A 307 -0.67 7.49 -15.63
N LEU A 308 0.26 6.61 -15.35
CA LEU A 308 0.21 5.68 -14.24
C LEU A 308 1.30 6.00 -13.22
N GLU A 309 0.92 6.27 -11.98
CA GLU A 309 1.84 6.36 -10.85
C GLU A 309 2.49 5.00 -10.61
N VAL A 310 3.83 4.98 -10.60
CA VAL A 310 4.63 3.77 -10.43
C VAL A 310 5.21 3.67 -9.02
N LEU A 311 5.71 4.80 -8.50
CA LEU A 311 6.39 4.85 -7.21
C LEU A 311 6.38 6.25 -6.60
N GLY A 312 6.50 6.29 -5.26
CA GLY A 312 6.77 7.50 -4.49
C GLY A 312 8.19 7.49 -3.93
N CYS A 313 8.81 8.67 -3.83
CA CYS A 313 10.19 8.78 -3.35
C CYS A 313 10.53 10.17 -2.80
N GLY A 314 11.70 10.30 -2.18
CA GLY A 314 12.19 11.61 -1.74
C GLY A 314 13.49 11.55 -0.95
N VAL A 315 13.94 12.73 -0.53
CA VAL A 315 15.06 12.88 0.40
C VAL A 315 14.58 12.56 1.81
N VAL A 316 15.23 11.61 2.48
CA VAL A 316 14.84 11.15 3.83
C VAL A 316 14.86 12.32 4.81
N LYS A 317 13.82 12.42 5.66
CA LYS A 317 13.80 13.47 6.69
C LYS A 317 14.92 13.26 7.72
N GLN A 318 15.62 14.35 8.01
CA GLN A 318 16.71 14.32 9.00
C GLN A 318 16.23 13.95 10.41
N SER A 319 14.99 14.32 10.75
CA SER A 319 14.37 13.92 12.01
C SER A 319 14.25 12.39 12.17
N LEU A 320 13.97 11.68 11.08
CA LEU A 320 13.89 10.22 11.06
C LEU A 320 15.29 9.61 11.25
N LEU A 321 16.32 10.13 10.57
CA LEU A 321 17.70 9.67 10.70
C LEU A 321 18.26 9.92 12.11
N LYS A 322 17.90 11.05 12.73
CA LYS A 322 18.22 11.34 14.15
C LYS A 322 17.52 10.33 15.08
N GLY A 323 16.24 10.04 14.84
CA GLY A 323 15.48 9.03 15.59
C GLY A 323 16.01 7.59 15.41
N ALA A 324 16.73 7.36 14.32
CA ALA A 324 17.41 6.10 14.03
C ALA A 324 18.89 6.07 14.48
N ASP A 325 19.36 7.05 15.25
CA ASP A 325 20.73 7.18 15.76
C ASP A 325 21.83 7.30 14.67
N VAL A 326 21.45 7.83 13.49
CA VAL A 326 22.38 8.07 12.36
C VAL A 326 22.31 9.52 11.86
N PRO A 327 22.55 10.52 12.73
CA PRO A 327 22.31 11.93 12.43
C PRO A 327 23.26 12.52 11.35
N ASP A 328 24.39 11.87 11.09
CA ASP A 328 25.38 12.32 10.11
C ASP A 328 25.13 11.80 8.71
N GLN A 329 24.06 11.01 8.52
CA GLN A 329 23.68 10.48 7.23
C GLN A 329 22.68 11.38 6.51
N LEU A 330 22.82 11.45 5.17
CA LEU A 330 21.83 12.00 4.25
C LEU A 330 21.62 11.02 3.10
N GLY A 331 20.42 11.03 2.55
CA GLY A 331 20.15 10.14 1.43
C GLY A 331 18.70 10.21 0.98
N TRP A 332 18.35 9.24 0.18
CA TRP A 332 17.01 9.13 -0.40
C TRP A 332 16.37 7.78 -0.08
N ALA A 333 15.05 7.76 -0.18
CA ALA A 333 14.25 6.54 -0.12
C ALA A 333 13.13 6.55 -1.18
N PHE A 334 12.67 5.36 -1.57
CA PHE A 334 11.52 5.16 -2.44
C PHE A 334 10.66 3.99 -1.97
N GLY A 335 9.39 3.99 -2.37
CA GLY A 335 8.47 2.88 -2.20
C GLY A 335 7.72 2.55 -3.49
N ILE A 336 7.59 1.25 -3.81
CA ILE A 336 6.94 0.76 -5.01
C ILE A 336 6.02 -0.42 -4.69
N GLY A 337 4.81 -0.43 -5.25
CA GLY A 337 3.88 -1.56 -5.15
C GLY A 337 4.23 -2.63 -6.17
N LEU A 338 4.58 -3.84 -5.70
CA LEU A 338 5.03 -4.92 -6.59
C LEU A 338 3.91 -5.45 -7.48
N GLU A 339 2.66 -5.54 -6.98
CA GLU A 339 1.50 -5.97 -7.76
C GLU A 339 1.24 -5.05 -8.95
N ARG A 340 1.29 -3.74 -8.74
CA ARG A 340 1.05 -2.76 -9.81
C ARG A 340 2.06 -2.95 -10.95
N ILE A 341 3.33 -3.14 -10.60
CA ILE A 341 4.38 -3.42 -11.60
C ILE A 341 4.19 -4.79 -12.24
N ALA A 342 3.87 -5.84 -11.46
CA ALA A 342 3.63 -7.17 -11.99
C ALA A 342 2.41 -7.22 -12.92
N MET A 343 1.33 -6.49 -12.60
CA MET A 343 0.16 -6.36 -13.49
C MET A 343 0.55 -5.75 -14.83
N LEU A 344 1.42 -4.73 -14.84
CA LEU A 344 1.94 -4.12 -16.06
C LEU A 344 2.85 -5.08 -16.82
N LEU A 345 3.85 -5.64 -16.11
CA LEU A 345 4.91 -6.45 -16.70
C LEU A 345 4.38 -7.73 -17.37
N PHE A 346 3.38 -8.35 -16.75
CA PHE A 346 2.81 -9.62 -17.20
C PHE A 346 1.43 -9.47 -17.85
N GLU A 347 0.86 -8.25 -17.91
CA GLU A 347 -0.51 -7.98 -18.34
C GLU A 347 -1.57 -8.80 -17.57
N ILE A 348 -1.38 -8.93 -16.26
CA ILE A 348 -2.33 -9.60 -15.37
C ILE A 348 -3.49 -8.65 -15.09
N PRO A 349 -4.75 -9.01 -15.43
CA PRO A 349 -5.87 -8.07 -15.41
C PRO A 349 -6.57 -7.91 -14.06
N ASP A 350 -6.21 -8.72 -13.07
CA ASP A 350 -6.90 -8.78 -11.78
C ASP A 350 -5.94 -9.19 -10.67
N ILE A 351 -5.84 -8.35 -9.64
CA ILE A 351 -4.91 -8.54 -8.52
C ILE A 351 -5.16 -9.85 -7.74
N ARG A 352 -6.39 -10.36 -7.72
CA ARG A 352 -6.74 -11.62 -7.07
C ARG A 352 -5.99 -12.83 -7.67
N LEU A 353 -5.58 -12.74 -8.94
CA LEU A 353 -4.83 -13.81 -9.61
C LEU A 353 -3.51 -14.11 -8.93
N PHE A 354 -2.83 -13.11 -8.36
CA PHE A 354 -1.59 -13.35 -7.59
C PHE A 354 -1.81 -14.27 -6.38
N TRP A 355 -3.02 -14.29 -5.84
CA TRP A 355 -3.38 -15.12 -4.68
C TRP A 355 -3.93 -16.48 -5.07
N SER A 356 -4.17 -16.72 -6.36
CA SER A 356 -4.66 -18.00 -6.88
C SER A 356 -3.68 -19.13 -6.56
N LYS A 357 -4.24 -20.29 -6.24
CA LYS A 357 -3.52 -21.55 -6.10
C LYS A 357 -3.70 -22.45 -7.32
N ASP A 358 -4.42 -21.97 -8.33
CA ASP A 358 -4.69 -22.71 -9.55
C ASP A 358 -3.37 -22.92 -10.34
N PRO A 359 -3.00 -24.16 -10.64
CA PRO A 359 -1.80 -24.44 -11.40
C PRO A 359 -1.82 -23.80 -12.80
N ARG A 360 -2.99 -23.57 -13.40
CA ARG A 360 -3.11 -22.88 -14.71
C ARG A 360 -2.60 -21.45 -14.67
N PHE A 361 -2.59 -20.79 -13.49
CA PHE A 361 -1.96 -19.50 -13.30
C PHE A 361 -0.44 -19.65 -13.11
N LEU A 362 -0.04 -20.44 -12.11
CA LEU A 362 1.35 -20.52 -11.68
C LEU A 362 2.29 -21.16 -12.72
N ASP A 363 1.82 -22.21 -13.43
CA ASP A 363 2.63 -22.92 -14.44
C ASP A 363 3.02 -22.04 -15.62
N GLN A 364 2.30 -20.92 -15.86
CA GLN A 364 2.67 -19.98 -16.92
C GLN A 364 4.01 -19.29 -16.67
N PHE A 365 4.42 -19.16 -15.40
CA PHE A 365 5.63 -18.44 -15.02
C PHE A 365 6.80 -19.37 -14.63
N LYS A 366 6.60 -20.66 -14.75
CA LYS A 366 7.60 -21.67 -14.39
C LYS A 366 8.92 -21.49 -15.12
N GLY A 367 10.03 -21.45 -14.36
CA GLY A 367 11.40 -21.29 -14.87
C GLY A 367 11.78 -19.85 -15.24
N VAL A 368 10.90 -18.86 -15.05
CA VAL A 368 11.21 -17.45 -15.32
C VAL A 368 12.16 -16.89 -14.27
N SER A 369 12.07 -17.33 -13.01
CA SER A 369 13.01 -16.92 -11.95
C SER A 369 14.46 -17.33 -12.24
N ASP A 370 14.67 -18.44 -12.98
CA ASP A 370 16.00 -18.94 -13.35
C ASP A 370 16.53 -18.25 -14.63
N ASP A 371 15.64 -17.77 -15.49
CA ASP A 371 15.99 -17.12 -16.77
C ASP A 371 14.93 -16.07 -17.16
N LEU A 372 15.22 -14.81 -16.90
CA LEU A 372 14.34 -13.69 -17.20
C LEU A 372 14.04 -13.51 -18.71
N ASN A 373 14.81 -14.14 -19.62
CA ASN A 373 14.48 -14.13 -21.04
C ASN A 373 13.26 -14.99 -21.37
N LYS A 374 12.81 -15.84 -20.44
CA LYS A 374 11.57 -16.61 -20.54
C LYS A 374 10.33 -15.83 -20.07
N LEU A 375 10.49 -14.56 -19.69
CA LEU A 375 9.38 -13.70 -19.28
C LEU A 375 8.35 -13.62 -20.42
N ARG A 376 7.08 -13.78 -20.04
CA ARG A 376 5.96 -13.82 -20.98
C ARG A 376 4.73 -13.14 -20.38
N LYS A 377 3.84 -12.69 -21.23
CA LYS A 377 2.53 -12.16 -20.83
C LYS A 377 1.65 -13.27 -20.28
N PHE A 378 0.78 -12.91 -19.35
CA PHE A 378 -0.26 -13.79 -18.83
C PHE A 378 -1.31 -14.08 -19.91
N VAL A 379 -1.63 -15.35 -20.07
CA VAL A 379 -2.71 -15.81 -20.97
C VAL A 379 -3.92 -16.16 -20.12
N PRO A 380 -5.06 -15.45 -20.29
CA PRO A 380 -6.28 -15.77 -19.54
C PRO A 380 -6.76 -17.19 -19.85
N PHE A 381 -6.92 -18.02 -18.83
CA PHE A 381 -7.41 -19.40 -18.93
C PHE A 381 -8.91 -19.51 -18.64
N SER A 382 -9.57 -18.40 -18.25
CA SER A 382 -11.00 -18.38 -17.92
C SER A 382 -11.62 -17.04 -18.29
N LYS A 383 -12.86 -17.10 -18.81
CA LYS A 383 -13.72 -15.95 -19.13
C LYS A 383 -15.10 -16.15 -18.47
N TYR A 384 -15.14 -16.50 -17.21
CA TYR A 384 -16.40 -16.75 -16.51
C TYR A 384 -17.22 -15.47 -16.37
N PRO A 385 -18.55 -15.53 -16.56
CA PRO A 385 -19.42 -14.35 -16.46
C PRO A 385 -19.52 -13.85 -15.03
N ALA A 386 -19.76 -12.56 -14.91
CA ALA A 386 -20.04 -11.90 -13.64
C ALA A 386 -21.54 -12.01 -13.30
N CYS A 387 -21.84 -12.09 -11.99
CA CYS A 387 -23.18 -12.05 -11.44
C CYS A 387 -23.31 -10.82 -10.54
N TYR A 388 -24.19 -9.87 -10.90
CA TYR A 388 -24.41 -8.63 -10.15
C TYR A 388 -25.56 -8.80 -9.17
N LYS A 389 -25.36 -8.33 -7.93
CA LYS A 389 -26.38 -8.25 -6.90
C LYS A 389 -26.31 -6.90 -6.21
N ASP A 390 -27.47 -6.33 -5.87
CA ASP A 390 -27.56 -5.07 -5.17
C ASP A 390 -28.02 -5.30 -3.73
N VAL A 391 -27.41 -4.60 -2.78
CA VAL A 391 -27.87 -4.54 -1.39
C VAL A 391 -28.11 -3.09 -1.01
N ALA A 392 -29.34 -2.80 -0.58
CA ALA A 392 -29.74 -1.49 -0.10
C ALA A 392 -30.15 -1.57 1.37
N PHE A 393 -29.80 -0.56 2.15
CA PHE A 393 -30.10 -0.51 3.57
C PHE A 393 -30.16 0.93 4.09
N TRP A 394 -30.81 1.09 5.24
CA TRP A 394 -30.82 2.31 6.02
C TRP A 394 -29.78 2.24 7.13
N LEU A 395 -29.00 3.32 7.30
CA LEU A 395 -28.17 3.50 8.48
C LEU A 395 -29.06 3.77 9.69
N LYS A 396 -28.70 3.25 10.88
CA LYS A 396 -29.38 3.61 12.10
C LYS A 396 -29.21 5.11 12.36
N SER A 397 -30.31 5.79 12.71
CA SER A 397 -30.25 7.19 13.13
C SER A 397 -29.68 7.28 14.54
N SER A 398 -28.83 8.25 14.78
CA SER A 398 -28.22 8.57 16.07
C SER A 398 -29.22 8.91 17.21
N SER A 399 -30.49 9.08 16.88
CA SER A 399 -31.53 9.49 17.85
C SER A 399 -32.10 8.37 18.72
N SER A 400 -31.69 7.10 18.56
CA SER A 400 -32.25 5.98 19.35
C SER A 400 -31.41 5.56 20.57
N ALA A 401 -30.27 6.24 20.84
CA ALA A 401 -29.46 6.00 22.04
C ALA A 401 -29.78 7.00 23.16
N ALA A 402 -31.03 7.02 23.62
CA ALA A 402 -31.36 7.60 24.92
C ALA A 402 -30.93 6.62 26.03
N GLY A 403 -29.72 6.79 26.56
CA GLY A 403 -29.25 6.10 27.75
C GLY A 403 -27.97 5.26 27.57
N GLY A 404 -26.83 5.90 27.71
CA GLY A 404 -25.55 5.22 27.91
C GLY A 404 -24.46 5.77 26.99
N GLY A 405 -23.39 6.36 27.53
CA GLY A 405 -22.29 7.05 26.87
C GLY A 405 -21.37 6.16 26.03
N GLY A 406 -21.93 5.45 25.05
CA GLY A 406 -21.18 4.76 24.00
C GLY A 406 -20.88 5.73 22.87
N LYS A 407 -19.62 5.88 22.48
CA LYS A 407 -19.24 6.57 21.26
C LYS A 407 -20.04 6.01 20.09
N GLU A 408 -20.71 6.88 19.37
CA GLU A 408 -21.38 6.58 18.10
C GLU A 408 -20.36 5.93 17.16
N MET A 409 -20.69 4.75 16.64
CA MET A 409 -19.85 4.10 15.64
C MET A 409 -20.13 4.81 14.30
N GLU A 410 -19.25 5.70 13.91
CA GLU A 410 -19.32 6.39 12.63
C GLU A 410 -19.19 5.35 11.50
N PHE A 411 -20.17 5.31 10.59
CA PHE A 411 -20.18 4.41 9.44
C PHE A 411 -19.05 4.76 8.49
N HIS A 412 -18.22 3.79 8.19
CA HIS A 412 -17.14 3.91 7.18
C HIS A 412 -17.34 2.90 6.04
N GLU A 413 -17.05 3.31 4.80
CA GLU A 413 -17.23 2.46 3.62
C GLU A 413 -16.39 1.18 3.68
N ASN A 414 -15.18 1.25 4.21
CA ASN A 414 -14.31 0.09 4.40
C ASN A 414 -14.93 -0.99 5.31
N ASP A 415 -15.88 -0.67 6.18
CA ASP A 415 -16.56 -1.68 7.00
C ASP A 415 -17.47 -2.58 6.16
N ILE A 416 -18.13 -2.02 5.13
CA ILE A 416 -18.86 -2.82 4.13
C ILE A 416 -17.91 -3.69 3.34
N MET A 417 -16.82 -3.10 2.83
CA MET A 417 -15.83 -3.82 2.04
C MET A 417 -15.27 -5.01 2.81
N GLU A 418 -14.97 -4.81 4.10
CA GLU A 418 -14.45 -5.88 4.96
C GLU A 418 -15.48 -6.99 5.21
N ILE A 419 -16.74 -6.64 5.44
CA ILE A 419 -17.81 -7.63 5.63
C ILE A 419 -18.04 -8.44 4.35
N VAL A 420 -18.09 -7.78 3.21
CA VAL A 420 -18.26 -8.46 1.92
C VAL A 420 -17.08 -9.40 1.64
N ARG A 421 -15.86 -8.94 1.90
CA ARG A 421 -14.63 -9.73 1.74
C ARG A 421 -14.59 -10.94 2.67
N ASP A 422 -14.95 -10.75 3.93
CA ASP A 422 -14.98 -11.82 4.94
C ASP A 422 -15.99 -12.93 4.58
N VAL A 423 -17.15 -12.56 4.05
CA VAL A 423 -18.24 -13.50 3.71
C VAL A 423 -18.06 -14.12 2.33
N ALA A 424 -17.67 -13.34 1.32
CA ALA A 424 -17.62 -13.76 -0.08
C ALA A 424 -16.23 -14.22 -0.52
N GLY A 425 -15.16 -13.82 0.17
CA GLY A 425 -13.79 -14.20 -0.18
C GLY A 425 -13.43 -13.81 -1.62
N ASP A 426 -12.68 -14.67 -2.29
CA ASP A 426 -12.13 -14.41 -3.62
C ASP A 426 -13.18 -14.44 -4.76
N VAL A 427 -14.45 -14.75 -4.47
CA VAL A 427 -15.50 -14.69 -5.49
C VAL A 427 -16.10 -13.29 -5.67
N VAL A 428 -15.77 -12.34 -4.82
CA VAL A 428 -16.13 -10.92 -5.04
C VAL A 428 -15.06 -10.23 -5.90
N GLU A 429 -15.49 -9.64 -7.03
CA GLU A 429 -14.61 -8.95 -7.96
C GLU A 429 -14.58 -7.43 -7.71
N ASP A 430 -15.75 -6.86 -7.39
CA ASP A 430 -15.93 -5.41 -7.28
C ASP A 430 -17.13 -5.12 -6.36
N VAL A 431 -17.00 -4.11 -5.53
CA VAL A 431 -18.07 -3.54 -4.72
C VAL A 431 -18.06 -2.04 -4.89
N ARG A 432 -19.23 -1.49 -5.29
CA ARG A 432 -19.33 -0.05 -5.52
C ARG A 432 -20.67 0.50 -5.03
N MET A 433 -20.63 1.68 -4.45
CA MET A 433 -21.83 2.42 -4.14
C MET A 433 -22.52 2.86 -5.44
N THR A 434 -23.81 2.54 -5.57
CA THR A 434 -24.64 2.89 -6.74
C THR A 434 -25.62 4.01 -6.44
N ASP A 435 -26.04 4.14 -5.19
CA ASP A 435 -26.97 5.18 -4.75
C ASP A 435 -26.77 5.55 -3.28
N SER A 436 -26.96 6.81 -2.96
CA SER A 436 -26.98 7.33 -1.59
C SER A 436 -28.11 8.37 -1.48
N PHE A 437 -29.08 8.12 -0.58
CA PHE A 437 -30.25 8.93 -0.41
C PHE A 437 -30.47 9.31 1.07
N THR A 438 -30.73 10.59 1.32
CA THR A 438 -31.12 11.06 2.65
C THR A 438 -32.61 11.40 2.66
N HIS A 439 -33.37 10.73 3.52
CA HIS A 439 -34.83 10.91 3.60
C HIS A 439 -35.18 12.32 4.11
N PRO A 440 -35.91 13.18 3.35
CA PRO A 440 -36.05 14.61 3.65
C PRO A 440 -36.80 14.89 4.98
N LYS A 441 -37.69 13.99 5.40
CA LYS A 441 -38.48 14.18 6.65
C LYS A 441 -37.80 13.60 7.89
N THR A 442 -37.06 12.50 7.74
CA THR A 442 -36.51 11.77 8.89
C THR A 442 -34.99 11.95 9.06
N GLY A 443 -34.31 12.51 8.05
CA GLY A 443 -32.86 12.63 8.03
C GLY A 443 -32.10 11.29 7.90
N ARG A 444 -32.80 10.14 7.85
CA ARG A 444 -32.16 8.82 7.72
C ARG A 444 -31.47 8.72 6.35
N LYS A 445 -30.24 8.20 6.37
CA LYS A 445 -29.44 7.95 5.16
C LYS A 445 -29.61 6.49 4.72
N SER A 446 -29.98 6.29 3.46
CA SER A 446 -30.01 5.01 2.77
C SER A 446 -28.86 4.93 1.79
N MET A 447 -28.27 3.77 1.68
CA MET A 447 -27.18 3.49 0.74
C MET A 447 -27.47 2.22 -0.03
N CYS A 448 -27.02 2.16 -1.28
CA CYS A 448 -27.12 0.99 -2.13
C CYS A 448 -25.75 0.65 -2.70
N TYR A 449 -25.34 -0.59 -2.52
CA TYR A 449 -24.08 -1.11 -3.05
C TYR A 449 -24.36 -2.23 -4.04
N ARG A 450 -23.66 -2.19 -5.15
CA ARG A 450 -23.60 -3.29 -6.11
C ARG A 450 -22.39 -4.14 -5.83
N VAL A 451 -22.62 -5.43 -5.63
CA VAL A 451 -21.59 -6.45 -5.46
C VAL A 451 -21.51 -7.26 -6.75
N ASN A 452 -20.34 -7.32 -7.34
CA ASN A 452 -20.06 -8.12 -8.53
C ASN A 452 -19.36 -9.41 -8.13
N TYR A 453 -20.05 -10.55 -8.29
CA TYR A 453 -19.50 -11.87 -8.01
C TYR A 453 -18.93 -12.48 -9.29
N ARG A 454 -17.67 -12.88 -9.26
CA ARG A 454 -16.99 -13.62 -10.32
C ARG A 454 -15.89 -14.49 -9.75
N SER A 455 -15.99 -15.79 -9.97
CA SER A 455 -14.86 -16.67 -9.72
C SER A 455 -13.84 -16.58 -10.87
N LEU A 456 -12.55 -16.66 -10.54
CA LEU A 456 -11.47 -16.74 -11.52
C LEU A 456 -11.19 -18.18 -11.95
N GLU A 457 -11.77 -19.17 -11.27
CA GLU A 457 -11.48 -20.59 -11.42
C GLU A 457 -12.62 -21.39 -12.09
N ARG A 458 -13.88 -20.97 -11.89
CA ARG A 458 -15.08 -21.65 -12.40
C ARG A 458 -16.25 -20.71 -12.61
N THR A 459 -17.28 -21.16 -13.32
CA THR A 459 -18.55 -20.46 -13.40
C THR A 459 -19.29 -20.54 -12.05
N LEU A 460 -19.81 -19.41 -11.58
CA LEU A 460 -20.76 -19.36 -10.46
C LEU A 460 -22.18 -19.57 -10.99
N THR A 461 -22.97 -20.42 -10.31
CA THR A 461 -24.40 -20.50 -10.57
C THR A 461 -25.12 -19.31 -9.94
N ASN A 462 -26.35 -19.03 -10.38
CA ASN A 462 -27.17 -17.98 -9.77
C ASN A 462 -27.54 -18.33 -8.32
N GLU A 463 -27.74 -19.60 -8.02
CA GLU A 463 -28.05 -20.12 -6.70
C GLU A 463 -26.89 -19.84 -5.74
N GLU A 464 -25.66 -20.22 -6.12
CA GLU A 464 -24.45 -19.98 -5.34
C GLU A 464 -24.25 -18.47 -5.08
N ALA A 465 -24.41 -17.63 -6.11
CA ALA A 465 -24.31 -16.18 -5.97
C ALA A 465 -25.38 -15.60 -5.05
N ASN A 466 -26.62 -16.14 -5.08
CA ASN A 466 -27.71 -15.73 -4.19
C ASN A 466 -27.41 -16.12 -2.73
N GLU A 467 -26.92 -17.34 -2.48
CA GLU A 467 -26.58 -17.81 -1.14
C GLU A 467 -25.45 -16.97 -0.51
N VAL A 468 -24.43 -16.66 -1.28
CA VAL A 468 -23.34 -15.78 -0.81
C VAL A 468 -23.86 -14.38 -0.53
N HIS A 469 -24.70 -13.85 -1.43
CA HIS A 469 -25.27 -12.51 -1.26
C HIS A 469 -26.19 -12.40 -0.06
N GLU A 470 -27.00 -13.42 0.23
CA GLU A 470 -27.86 -13.43 1.40
C GLU A 470 -27.03 -13.48 2.70
N ARG A 471 -25.94 -14.25 2.75
CA ARG A 471 -25.00 -14.22 3.88
C ARG A 471 -24.36 -12.85 4.07
N VAL A 472 -24.03 -12.14 2.99
CA VAL A 472 -23.54 -10.76 3.04
C VAL A 472 -24.58 -9.84 3.65
N ARG A 473 -25.86 -9.93 3.22
CA ARG A 473 -26.96 -9.13 3.76
C ARG A 473 -27.14 -9.35 5.25
N GLN A 474 -27.13 -10.60 5.69
CA GLN A 474 -27.24 -10.96 7.11
C GLN A 474 -26.06 -10.42 7.92
N ALA A 475 -24.83 -10.57 7.43
CA ALA A 475 -23.64 -10.07 8.11
C ALA A 475 -23.62 -8.53 8.22
N LEU A 476 -24.16 -7.80 7.23
CA LEU A 476 -24.32 -6.34 7.33
C LEU A 476 -25.28 -5.95 8.47
N VAL A 477 -26.39 -6.66 8.60
CA VAL A 477 -27.33 -6.44 9.72
C VAL A 477 -26.68 -6.74 11.07
N GLU A 478 -26.00 -7.87 11.18
CA GLU A 478 -25.39 -8.34 12.44
C GLU A 478 -24.22 -7.45 12.88
N LYS A 479 -23.30 -7.12 11.96
CA LYS A 479 -22.06 -6.41 12.28
C LYS A 479 -22.21 -4.89 12.29
N LEU A 480 -23.03 -4.31 11.41
CA LEU A 480 -23.23 -2.85 11.31
C LEU A 480 -24.59 -2.39 11.88
N GLY A 481 -25.48 -3.33 12.19
CA GLY A 481 -26.80 -3.01 12.70
C GLY A 481 -27.67 -2.22 11.74
N VAL A 482 -27.43 -2.29 10.43
CA VAL A 482 -28.22 -1.62 9.39
C VAL A 482 -29.60 -2.28 9.23
N GLU A 483 -30.54 -1.56 8.62
CA GLU A 483 -31.88 -2.08 8.29
C GLU A 483 -31.96 -2.26 6.76
N LEU A 484 -32.09 -3.52 6.32
CA LEU A 484 -32.20 -3.83 4.89
C LEU A 484 -33.46 -3.19 4.28
N ARG A 485 -33.34 -2.78 3.01
CA ARG A 485 -34.39 -2.16 2.24
C ARG A 485 -34.87 -3.07 1.12
#